data_2b9ae4e1e62c58f348dfb8fe96d69a1f
#
_entry.id   2b9ae4e1e62c58f348dfb8fe96d69a1f
#
_cell.length_a   1.000
_cell.length_b   1.000
_cell.length_c   1.000
_cell.angle_alpha   90.00
_cell.angle_beta   90.00
_cell.angle_gamma   90.00
#
_symmetry.space_group_name_H-M   'P 1'
#
loop_
_entity.id
_entity.type
_entity.pdbx_description
1 polymer ?
#
loop_
_entity_poly.entity_id
_entity_poly.type
_entity_poly.pdbx_seq_one_letter_code
_entity_poly.pdbx_strand_id
1 'polypeptide(L)'
;MNFTRTTLIFTLLFFALSSCSKYGKVMKSKDTAYKLTVADKLYAEKKYRIAQQLYEELYPVYKGSDKFEELYYRDAFCFYYLKEYKDAENFFKGFLEVFPNSSKAEEVDFMHALCYYKQVPKVELDQTNTTKSIGVMQTFINTHPGSARIKEATEIIDKSRIKLEVKQLRGADLYYKVGQYRAAAISYANLLGDYPESQSGDLYKLKSVISYYKYAKLSIIDKQTERFEKVVTEYQDFADRFPQSKLLKEAEGYNNLSLNNIKEIQYEQTKTPTQR
;
A
#
# COMPACT_ATOMS: atom_id res chain seq x y z
N MET A 1 18.14 -33.87 34.82
CA MET A 1 18.28 -32.73 33.87
C MET A 1 17.02 -31.84 33.78
N ASN A 2 15.96 -32.12 34.53
CA ASN A 2 14.70 -31.33 34.51
C ASN A 2 14.56 -30.33 35.67
N PHE A 3 15.32 -30.49 36.76
CA PHE A 3 15.20 -29.64 37.94
C PHE A 3 15.75 -28.22 37.74
N THR A 4 16.83 -28.09 36.96
CA THR A 4 17.46 -26.78 36.68
C THR A 4 16.64 -25.96 35.65
N ARG A 5 15.89 -26.61 34.79
CA ARG A 5 15.00 -25.93 33.82
C ARG A 5 13.74 -25.37 34.49
N THR A 6 13.17 -26.09 35.46
CA THR A 6 12.01 -25.63 36.22
C THR A 6 12.36 -24.49 37.17
N THR A 7 13.53 -24.51 37.80
CA THR A 7 13.98 -23.39 38.64
C THR A 7 14.29 -22.14 37.82
N LEU A 8 14.82 -22.26 36.61
CA LEU A 8 15.09 -21.12 35.71
C LEU A 8 13.77 -20.45 35.22
N ILE A 9 12.75 -21.25 34.94
CA ILE A 9 11.42 -20.75 34.53
C ILE A 9 10.73 -20.04 35.70
N PHE A 10 10.83 -20.57 36.92
CA PHE A 10 10.23 -19.94 38.10
C PHE A 10 10.93 -18.63 38.49
N THR A 11 12.26 -18.52 38.33
CA THR A 11 12.98 -17.27 38.57
C THR A 11 12.68 -16.21 37.51
N LEU A 12 12.50 -16.58 36.25
CA LEU A 12 12.06 -15.65 35.18
C LEU A 12 10.62 -15.14 35.40
N LEU A 13 9.70 -16.01 35.87
CA LEU A 13 8.32 -15.63 36.22
C LEU A 13 8.27 -14.66 37.41
N PHE A 14 9.16 -14.84 38.40
CA PHE A 14 9.22 -13.99 39.60
C PHE A 14 9.72 -12.56 39.27
N PHE A 15 10.66 -12.44 38.31
CA PHE A 15 11.12 -11.12 37.82
C PHE A 15 10.05 -10.38 37.01
N ALA A 16 9.15 -11.08 36.31
CA ALA A 16 8.08 -10.45 35.57
C ALA A 16 6.99 -9.84 36.48
N LEU A 17 6.79 -10.42 37.69
CA LEU A 17 5.78 -9.92 38.65
C LEU A 17 6.26 -8.70 39.46
N SER A 18 7.56 -8.47 39.58
CA SER A 18 8.10 -7.31 40.31
C SER A 18 8.04 -6.00 39.53
N SER A 19 7.88 -6.03 38.21
CA SER A 19 7.73 -4.84 37.37
C SER A 19 6.40 -4.09 37.59
N CYS A 20 5.33 -4.80 37.98
CA CYS A 20 4.00 -4.20 38.21
C CYS A 20 3.96 -3.32 39.48
N SER A 21 4.85 -3.51 40.45
CA SER A 21 4.81 -2.76 41.72
C SER A 21 5.42 -1.37 41.63
N LYS A 22 6.34 -1.13 40.66
CA LYS A 22 7.12 0.11 40.57
C LYS A 22 6.27 1.33 40.22
N TYR A 23 5.23 1.15 39.41
CA TYR A 23 4.36 2.23 38.96
C TYR A 23 2.98 2.24 39.63
N GLY A 24 2.65 1.20 40.42
CA GLY A 24 1.39 1.06 41.11
C GLY A 24 1.07 2.22 42.09
N LYS A 25 2.10 2.83 42.67
CA LYS A 25 1.94 4.03 43.53
C LYS A 25 1.49 5.25 42.73
N VAL A 26 2.06 5.45 41.54
CA VAL A 26 1.72 6.56 40.66
C VAL A 26 0.31 6.41 40.12
N MET A 27 -0.06 5.23 39.62
CA MET A 27 -1.38 4.95 39.11
C MET A 27 -2.49 5.20 40.16
N LYS A 28 -2.22 4.88 41.42
CA LYS A 28 -3.17 5.09 42.55
C LYS A 28 -3.12 6.51 43.14
N SER A 29 -2.18 7.35 42.74
CA SER A 29 -2.07 8.72 43.24
C SER A 29 -3.30 9.54 42.84
N LYS A 30 -3.79 10.41 43.74
CA LYS A 30 -4.81 11.42 43.44
C LYS A 30 -4.18 12.76 42.99
N ASP A 31 -2.87 12.90 43.13
CA ASP A 31 -2.13 14.08 42.70
C ASP A 31 -1.92 14.04 41.17
N THR A 32 -2.74 14.79 40.45
CA THR A 32 -2.74 14.86 39.00
C THR A 32 -1.51 15.57 38.45
N ALA A 33 -0.96 16.55 39.16
CA ALA A 33 0.27 17.24 38.77
C ALA A 33 1.49 16.31 38.86
N TYR A 34 1.56 15.52 39.93
CA TYR A 34 2.57 14.47 40.09
C TYR A 34 2.43 13.39 39.00
N LYS A 35 1.19 12.93 38.71
CA LYS A 35 0.96 11.97 37.61
C LYS A 35 1.46 12.49 36.27
N LEU A 36 1.16 13.75 35.94
CA LEU A 36 1.61 14.36 34.69
C LEU A 36 3.14 14.42 34.60
N THR A 37 3.80 14.86 35.68
CA THR A 37 5.27 14.89 35.74
C THR A 37 5.90 13.51 35.53
N VAL A 38 5.28 12.47 36.11
CA VAL A 38 5.76 11.09 35.92
C VAL A 38 5.45 10.58 34.53
N ALA A 39 4.29 10.88 33.94
CA ALA A 39 3.96 10.52 32.56
C ALA A 39 4.97 11.10 31.57
N ASP A 40 5.30 12.40 31.72
CA ASP A 40 6.28 13.09 30.90
C ASP A 40 7.68 12.46 31.02
N LYS A 41 8.09 12.12 32.23
CA LYS A 41 9.34 11.40 32.47
C LYS A 41 9.36 10.03 31.80
N LEU A 42 8.28 9.28 31.93
CA LEU A 42 8.16 7.95 31.32
C LEU A 42 8.13 8.02 29.78
N TYR A 43 7.51 9.03 29.21
CA TYR A 43 7.54 9.32 27.78
C TYR A 43 9.00 9.58 27.33
N ALA A 44 9.74 10.43 28.02
CA ALA A 44 11.13 10.71 27.71
C ALA A 44 12.03 9.45 27.86
N GLU A 45 11.71 8.57 28.81
CA GLU A 45 12.38 7.27 29.00
C GLU A 45 11.90 6.20 28.01
N LYS A 46 11.04 6.54 27.02
CA LYS A 46 10.45 5.65 26.02
C LYS A 46 9.61 4.51 26.62
N LYS A 47 9.08 4.69 27.82
CA LYS A 47 8.16 3.76 28.49
C LYS A 47 6.71 4.07 28.12
N TYR A 48 6.45 4.07 26.82
CA TYR A 48 5.23 4.60 26.22
C TYR A 48 3.96 3.98 26.75
N ARG A 49 3.92 2.68 27.04
CA ARG A 49 2.71 2.00 27.53
C ARG A 49 2.21 2.58 28.86
N ILE A 50 3.15 2.87 29.78
CA ILE A 50 2.77 3.39 31.10
C ILE A 50 2.49 4.88 31.01
N ALA A 51 3.28 5.61 30.20
CA ALA A 51 3.03 7.03 29.94
C ALA A 51 1.61 7.25 29.37
N GLN A 52 1.23 6.45 28.37
CA GLN A 52 -0.07 6.46 27.71
C GLN A 52 -1.21 6.26 28.72
N GLN A 53 -1.13 5.25 29.57
CA GLN A 53 -2.14 5.00 30.61
C GLN A 53 -2.30 6.18 31.56
N LEU A 54 -1.19 6.85 31.94
CA LEU A 54 -1.25 8.03 32.80
C LEU A 54 -1.85 9.24 32.07
N TYR A 55 -1.52 9.45 30.80
CA TYR A 55 -2.09 10.53 30.00
C TYR A 55 -3.60 10.35 29.85
N GLU A 56 -4.09 9.16 29.52
CA GLU A 56 -5.54 8.89 29.43
C GLU A 56 -6.29 9.23 30.71
N GLU A 57 -5.76 8.83 31.90
CA GLU A 57 -6.37 9.17 33.20
C GLU A 57 -6.41 10.70 33.45
N LEU A 58 -5.53 11.47 32.81
CA LEU A 58 -5.41 12.91 33.00
C LEU A 58 -6.31 13.73 32.07
N TYR A 59 -6.87 13.15 31.00
CA TYR A 59 -7.75 13.86 30.07
C TYR A 59 -8.88 14.64 30.75
N PRO A 60 -9.69 14.03 31.64
CA PRO A 60 -10.83 14.74 32.25
C PRO A 60 -10.39 15.96 33.09
N VAL A 61 -9.19 15.92 33.64
CA VAL A 61 -8.65 16.95 34.52
C VAL A 61 -8.04 18.11 33.76
N TYR A 62 -7.32 17.81 32.66
CA TYR A 62 -6.57 18.82 31.90
C TYR A 62 -7.32 19.36 30.68
N LYS A 63 -8.45 18.77 30.29
CA LYS A 63 -9.25 19.27 29.17
C LYS A 63 -9.60 20.74 29.37
N GLY A 64 -9.22 21.58 28.40
CA GLY A 64 -9.43 23.02 28.47
C GLY A 64 -8.34 23.82 29.20
N SER A 65 -7.28 23.17 29.69
CA SER A 65 -6.09 23.84 30.24
C SER A 65 -4.98 23.99 29.20
N ASP A 66 -4.05 24.89 29.47
CA ASP A 66 -2.85 25.13 28.63
C ASP A 66 -1.95 23.88 28.47
N LYS A 67 -2.07 22.92 29.40
CA LYS A 67 -1.31 21.68 29.37
C LYS A 67 -1.94 20.59 28.52
N PHE A 68 -3.20 20.76 28.12
CA PHE A 68 -3.94 19.70 27.42
C PHE A 68 -3.39 19.43 26.02
N GLU A 69 -2.94 20.45 25.31
CA GLU A 69 -2.35 20.28 23.98
C GLU A 69 -1.10 19.39 24.02
N GLU A 70 -0.18 19.66 24.95
CA GLU A 70 1.06 18.87 25.06
C GLU A 70 0.78 17.44 25.52
N LEU A 71 -0.16 17.28 26.46
CA LEU A 71 -0.59 15.97 26.95
C LEU A 71 -1.18 15.13 25.82
N TYR A 72 -2.10 15.70 25.04
CA TYR A 72 -2.76 15.04 23.93
C TYR A 72 -1.73 14.66 22.83
N TYR A 73 -0.84 15.57 22.50
CA TYR A 73 0.24 15.34 21.54
C TYR A 73 1.12 14.16 21.94
N ARG A 74 1.61 14.13 23.19
CA ARG A 74 2.46 13.04 23.67
C ARG A 74 1.74 11.71 23.73
N ASP A 75 0.49 11.71 24.09
CA ASP A 75 -0.32 10.49 24.11
C ASP A 75 -0.52 9.91 22.71
N ALA A 76 -0.83 10.74 21.70
CA ALA A 76 -0.88 10.32 20.30
C ALA A 76 0.45 9.67 19.85
N PHE A 77 1.59 10.25 20.25
CA PHE A 77 2.89 9.67 19.96
C PHE A 77 3.18 8.38 20.76
N CYS A 78 2.62 8.22 21.96
CA CYS A 78 2.71 6.94 22.67
C CYS A 78 2.12 5.80 21.84
N PHE A 79 0.93 5.95 21.29
CA PHE A 79 0.31 4.96 20.39
C PHE A 79 1.18 4.70 19.17
N TYR A 80 1.74 5.75 18.55
CA TYR A 80 2.61 5.59 17.39
C TYR A 80 3.87 4.77 17.71
N TYR A 81 4.56 5.06 18.82
CA TYR A 81 5.76 4.33 19.22
C TYR A 81 5.47 2.91 19.69
N LEU A 82 4.27 2.66 20.21
CA LEU A 82 3.76 1.31 20.52
C LEU A 82 3.35 0.54 19.26
N LYS A 83 3.42 1.16 18.08
CA LYS A 83 2.98 0.61 16.79
C LYS A 83 1.47 0.33 16.72
N GLU A 84 0.70 0.95 17.57
CA GLU A 84 -0.76 0.94 17.59
C GLU A 84 -1.27 2.01 16.60
N TYR A 85 -0.92 1.82 15.32
CA TYR A 85 -1.06 2.85 14.29
C TYR A 85 -2.51 3.26 14.02
N LYS A 86 -3.46 2.37 14.29
CA LYS A 86 -4.89 2.70 14.13
C LYS A 86 -5.35 3.68 15.22
N ASP A 87 -4.92 3.45 16.46
CA ASP A 87 -5.23 4.34 17.56
C ASP A 87 -4.47 5.66 17.41
N ALA A 88 -3.18 5.60 17.08
CA ALA A 88 -2.39 6.79 16.76
C ALA A 88 -3.04 7.67 15.68
N GLU A 89 -3.55 7.07 14.59
CA GLU A 89 -4.27 7.76 13.53
C GLU A 89 -5.48 8.53 14.08
N ASN A 90 -6.30 7.87 14.89
CA ASN A 90 -7.48 8.50 15.51
C ASN A 90 -7.09 9.65 16.46
N PHE A 91 -6.03 9.46 17.24
CA PHE A 91 -5.52 10.49 18.16
C PHE A 91 -4.92 11.67 17.41
N PHE A 92 -4.10 11.46 16.37
CA PHE A 92 -3.58 12.56 15.57
C PHE A 92 -4.70 13.33 14.86
N LYS A 93 -5.70 12.64 14.31
CA LYS A 93 -6.88 13.28 13.74
C LYS A 93 -7.63 14.12 14.77
N GLY A 94 -7.90 13.54 15.97
CA GLY A 94 -8.56 14.26 17.06
C GLY A 94 -7.75 15.48 17.55
N PHE A 95 -6.42 15.40 17.55
CA PHE A 95 -5.58 16.56 17.86
C PHE A 95 -5.82 17.71 16.89
N LEU A 96 -5.87 17.44 15.58
CA LEU A 96 -6.12 18.47 14.56
C LEU A 96 -7.52 19.09 14.68
N GLU A 97 -8.51 18.32 15.11
CA GLU A 97 -9.87 18.79 15.35
C GLU A 97 -9.94 19.73 16.59
N VAL A 98 -9.16 19.44 17.63
CA VAL A 98 -9.15 20.20 18.89
C VAL A 98 -8.21 21.40 18.83
N PHE A 99 -7.06 21.27 18.15
CA PHE A 99 -6.00 22.26 18.08
C PHE A 99 -5.60 22.62 16.63
N PRO A 100 -6.54 23.09 15.79
CA PRO A 100 -6.27 23.33 14.36
C PRO A 100 -5.21 24.40 14.10
N ASN A 101 -5.01 25.32 15.04
CA ASN A 101 -4.03 26.43 14.95
C ASN A 101 -2.74 26.17 15.74
N SER A 102 -2.51 24.94 16.18
CA SER A 102 -1.29 24.58 16.90
C SER A 102 -0.05 24.70 16.01
N SER A 103 1.05 25.15 16.57
CA SER A 103 2.36 25.11 15.91
C SER A 103 2.82 23.68 15.57
N LYS A 104 2.19 22.67 16.18
CA LYS A 104 2.42 21.24 15.93
C LYS A 104 1.48 20.66 14.86
N ALA A 105 0.51 21.44 14.36
CA ALA A 105 -0.53 20.92 13.46
C ALA A 105 0.05 20.31 12.18
N GLU A 106 1.06 20.94 11.55
CA GLU A 106 1.73 20.38 10.37
C GLU A 106 2.37 19.02 10.66
N GLU A 107 3.11 18.92 11.77
CA GLU A 107 3.74 17.64 12.15
C GLU A 107 2.70 16.55 12.43
N VAL A 108 1.64 16.91 13.17
CA VAL A 108 0.56 15.98 13.51
C VAL A 108 -0.22 15.54 12.28
N ASP A 109 -0.46 16.42 11.31
CA ASP A 109 -1.12 16.06 10.04
C ASP A 109 -0.27 15.08 9.23
N PHE A 110 1.04 15.32 9.17
CA PHE A 110 1.96 14.33 8.58
C PHE A 110 1.94 12.99 9.32
N MET A 111 1.95 13.00 10.65
CA MET A 111 1.92 11.77 11.45
C MET A 111 0.59 11.01 11.31
N HIS A 112 -0.53 11.72 11.19
CA HIS A 112 -1.83 11.15 10.84
C HIS A 112 -1.75 10.40 9.50
N ALA A 113 -1.24 11.07 8.45
CA ALA A 113 -1.05 10.45 7.15
C ALA A 113 -0.06 9.27 7.19
N LEU A 114 1.03 9.39 7.95
CA LEU A 114 2.03 8.34 8.12
C LEU A 114 1.45 7.09 8.78
N CYS A 115 0.50 7.23 9.71
CA CYS A 115 -0.18 6.10 10.34
C CYS A 115 -0.94 5.25 9.32
N TYR A 116 -1.59 5.83 8.30
CA TYR A 116 -2.17 5.04 7.21
C TYR A 116 -1.12 4.24 6.46
N TYR A 117 0.02 4.85 6.14
CA TYR A 117 1.12 4.15 5.47
C TYR A 117 1.70 3.00 6.32
N LYS A 118 1.82 3.19 7.64
CA LYS A 118 2.29 2.13 8.54
C LYS A 118 1.33 0.93 8.64
N GLN A 119 0.06 1.11 8.28
CA GLN A 119 -0.96 0.07 8.26
C GLN A 119 -1.08 -0.62 6.88
N VAL A 120 -0.25 -0.23 5.90
CA VAL A 120 -0.28 -0.81 4.54
C VAL A 120 0.11 -2.30 4.60
N PRO A 121 -0.78 -3.21 4.13
CA PRO A 121 -0.56 -4.65 4.23
C PRO A 121 0.40 -5.17 3.15
N LYS A 122 0.68 -6.48 3.18
CA LYS A 122 1.37 -7.16 2.07
C LYS A 122 0.55 -7.07 0.78
N VAL A 123 1.24 -7.17 -0.38
CA VAL A 123 0.63 -6.99 -1.72
C VAL A 123 -0.54 -7.96 -1.97
N GLU A 124 -0.49 -9.17 -1.41
CA GLU A 124 -1.50 -10.22 -1.59
C GLU A 124 -2.85 -9.86 -0.93
N LEU A 125 -2.82 -9.03 0.10
CA LEU A 125 -3.99 -8.66 0.90
C LEU A 125 -4.75 -7.49 0.26
N ASP A 126 -5.87 -7.10 0.89
CA ASP A 126 -6.63 -5.91 0.50
C ASP A 126 -5.79 -4.63 0.58
N GLN A 127 -5.87 -3.76 -0.41
CA GLN A 127 -5.05 -2.56 -0.53
C GLN A 127 -5.78 -1.26 -0.19
N THR A 128 -6.91 -1.33 0.51
CA THR A 128 -7.70 -0.15 0.91
C THR A 128 -6.85 0.85 1.68
N ASN A 129 -6.03 0.39 2.63
CA ASN A 129 -5.15 1.29 3.40
C ASN A 129 -4.03 1.89 2.54
N THR A 130 -3.56 1.16 1.50
CA THR A 130 -2.58 1.71 0.55
C THR A 130 -3.17 2.87 -0.24
N THR A 131 -4.39 2.71 -0.75
CA THR A 131 -5.10 3.78 -1.48
C THR A 131 -5.40 4.97 -0.58
N LYS A 132 -5.85 4.73 0.66
CA LYS A 132 -6.07 5.79 1.65
C LYS A 132 -4.78 6.53 1.98
N SER A 133 -3.65 5.80 2.15
CA SER A 133 -2.34 6.41 2.41
C SER A 133 -1.94 7.40 1.31
N ILE A 134 -2.15 7.05 0.03
CA ILE A 134 -1.89 7.97 -1.09
C ILE A 134 -2.76 9.23 -0.96
N GLY A 135 -4.06 9.06 -0.72
CA GLY A 135 -4.99 10.19 -0.62
C GLY A 135 -4.64 11.16 0.52
N VAL A 136 -4.36 10.64 1.73
CA VAL A 136 -4.04 11.50 2.88
C VAL A 136 -2.67 12.15 2.75
N MET A 137 -1.66 11.47 2.16
CA MET A 137 -0.37 12.09 1.87
C MET A 137 -0.48 13.17 0.80
N GLN A 138 -1.32 12.98 -0.23
CA GLN A 138 -1.58 14.02 -1.22
C GLN A 138 -2.29 15.23 -0.60
N THR A 139 -3.24 15.00 0.31
CA THR A 139 -3.90 16.06 1.07
C THR A 139 -2.88 16.83 1.88
N PHE A 140 -1.98 16.15 2.61
CA PHE A 140 -0.91 16.80 3.35
C PHE A 140 -0.04 17.72 2.46
N ILE A 141 0.41 17.23 1.29
CA ILE A 141 1.22 18.02 0.34
C ILE A 141 0.45 19.27 -0.11
N ASN A 142 -0.84 19.13 -0.41
CA ASN A 142 -1.67 20.25 -0.89
C ASN A 142 -1.94 21.28 0.21
N THR A 143 -2.08 20.85 1.46
CA THR A 143 -2.37 21.72 2.61
C THR A 143 -1.11 22.43 3.13
N HIS A 144 0.06 21.79 2.98
CA HIS A 144 1.34 22.30 3.48
C HIS A 144 2.39 22.44 2.37
N PRO A 145 2.19 23.31 1.35
CA PRO A 145 3.06 23.38 0.17
C PRO A 145 4.50 23.85 0.47
N GLY A 146 4.76 24.41 1.66
CA GLY A 146 6.09 24.81 2.14
C GLY A 146 6.75 23.81 3.09
N SER A 147 6.14 22.65 3.34
CA SER A 147 6.63 21.70 4.33
C SER A 147 7.96 21.03 3.89
N ALA A 148 8.90 20.94 4.83
CA ALA A 148 10.11 20.15 4.64
C ALA A 148 9.85 18.64 4.46
N ARG A 149 8.65 18.17 4.79
CA ARG A 149 8.22 16.77 4.69
C ARG A 149 7.61 16.38 3.32
N ILE A 150 7.48 17.33 2.38
CA ILE A 150 6.92 17.07 1.03
C ILE A 150 7.67 15.94 0.34
N LYS A 151 9.00 15.95 0.40
CA LYS A 151 9.81 14.89 -0.20
C LYS A 151 9.47 13.51 0.37
N GLU A 152 9.38 13.38 1.69
CA GLU A 152 9.04 12.13 2.36
C GLU A 152 7.61 11.68 2.01
N ALA A 153 6.65 12.61 1.98
CA ALA A 153 5.27 12.33 1.61
C ALA A 153 5.17 11.83 0.15
N THR A 154 5.88 12.47 -0.79
CA THR A 154 5.96 12.05 -2.20
C THR A 154 6.55 10.65 -2.32
N GLU A 155 7.66 10.35 -1.63
CA GLU A 155 8.25 9.01 -1.64
C GLU A 155 7.29 7.92 -1.11
N ILE A 156 6.44 8.26 -0.14
CA ILE A 156 5.42 7.36 0.39
C ILE A 156 4.33 7.11 -0.67
N ILE A 157 3.90 8.15 -1.37
CA ILE A 157 2.94 8.03 -2.49
C ILE A 157 3.50 7.10 -3.56
N ASP A 158 4.74 7.34 -4.00
CA ASP A 158 5.40 6.54 -5.05
C ASP A 158 5.52 5.06 -4.65
N LYS A 159 5.99 4.78 -3.43
CA LYS A 159 6.06 3.41 -2.90
C LYS A 159 4.69 2.73 -2.82
N SER A 160 3.66 3.50 -2.48
CA SER A 160 2.28 3.01 -2.42
C SER A 160 1.72 2.73 -3.81
N ARG A 161 1.98 3.60 -4.81
CA ARG A 161 1.60 3.39 -6.22
C ARG A 161 2.27 2.16 -6.80
N ILE A 162 3.59 1.99 -6.60
CA ILE A 162 4.32 0.78 -7.01
C ILE A 162 3.69 -0.48 -6.40
N LYS A 163 3.28 -0.43 -5.13
CA LYS A 163 2.62 -1.58 -4.49
C LYS A 163 1.28 -1.92 -5.14
N LEU A 164 0.46 -0.92 -5.50
CA LEU A 164 -0.81 -1.12 -6.20
C LEU A 164 -0.58 -1.67 -7.62
N GLU A 165 0.40 -1.14 -8.34
CA GLU A 165 0.83 -1.63 -9.64
C GLU A 165 1.23 -3.12 -9.60
N VAL A 166 2.08 -3.51 -8.64
CA VAL A 166 2.47 -4.92 -8.43
C VAL A 166 1.26 -5.80 -8.12
N LYS A 167 0.31 -5.30 -7.32
CA LYS A 167 -0.95 -6.02 -7.04
C LYS A 167 -1.74 -6.28 -8.31
N GLN A 168 -1.90 -5.29 -9.14
CA GLN A 168 -2.65 -5.36 -10.39
C GLN A 168 -1.94 -6.26 -11.41
N LEU A 169 -0.61 -6.16 -11.51
CA LEU A 169 0.21 -7.05 -12.34
C LEU A 169 0.04 -8.52 -11.95
N ARG A 170 0.08 -8.84 -10.67
CA ARG A 170 -0.16 -10.22 -10.19
C ARG A 170 -1.56 -10.73 -10.56
N GLY A 171 -2.56 -9.85 -10.55
CA GLY A 171 -3.91 -10.18 -11.03
C GLY A 171 -3.93 -10.54 -12.52
N ALA A 172 -3.26 -9.73 -13.36
CA ALA A 172 -3.12 -10.00 -14.79
C ALA A 172 -2.34 -11.29 -15.06
N ASP A 173 -1.23 -11.51 -14.35
CA ASP A 173 -0.44 -12.74 -14.43
C ASP A 173 -1.25 -13.99 -14.02
N LEU A 174 -2.13 -13.87 -13.04
CA LEU A 174 -3.03 -14.95 -12.65
C LEU A 174 -4.01 -15.31 -13.77
N TYR A 175 -4.68 -14.31 -14.39
CA TYR A 175 -5.54 -14.56 -15.55
C TYR A 175 -4.80 -15.28 -16.67
N TYR A 176 -3.58 -14.85 -16.97
CA TYR A 176 -2.73 -15.49 -17.97
C TYR A 176 -2.41 -16.94 -17.59
N LYS A 177 -2.01 -17.18 -16.34
CA LYS A 177 -1.63 -18.49 -15.83
C LYS A 177 -2.79 -19.51 -15.86
N VAL A 178 -4.01 -19.06 -15.60
CA VAL A 178 -5.21 -19.92 -15.63
C VAL A 178 -5.86 -20.01 -17.02
N GLY A 179 -5.21 -19.49 -18.07
CA GLY A 179 -5.68 -19.59 -19.45
C GLY A 179 -6.77 -18.59 -19.85
N GLN A 180 -7.11 -17.65 -18.98
CA GLN A 180 -8.07 -16.57 -19.27
C GLN A 180 -7.42 -15.44 -20.08
N TYR A 181 -6.93 -15.77 -21.27
CA TYR A 181 -6.04 -14.89 -22.04
C TYR A 181 -6.67 -13.56 -22.45
N ARG A 182 -7.97 -13.53 -22.76
CA ARG A 182 -8.67 -12.27 -23.05
C ARG A 182 -8.66 -11.34 -21.81
N ALA A 183 -8.98 -11.89 -20.65
CA ALA A 183 -8.97 -11.10 -19.41
C ALA A 183 -7.54 -10.64 -19.06
N ALA A 184 -6.54 -11.51 -19.26
CA ALA A 184 -5.13 -11.17 -19.08
C ALA A 184 -4.71 -9.99 -19.98
N ALA A 185 -5.04 -10.05 -21.28
CA ALA A 185 -4.69 -9.00 -22.24
C ALA A 185 -5.25 -7.65 -21.83
N ILE A 186 -6.54 -7.60 -21.45
CA ILE A 186 -7.21 -6.38 -20.99
C ILE A 186 -6.57 -5.89 -19.69
N SER A 187 -6.27 -6.79 -18.74
CA SER A 187 -5.67 -6.41 -17.46
C SER A 187 -4.27 -5.82 -17.63
N TYR A 188 -3.44 -6.35 -18.56
CA TYR A 188 -2.15 -5.77 -18.88
C TYR A 188 -2.28 -4.42 -19.60
N ALA A 189 -3.26 -4.24 -20.48
CA ALA A 189 -3.53 -2.96 -21.10
C ALA A 189 -3.98 -1.89 -20.09
N ASN A 190 -4.81 -2.28 -19.10
CA ASN A 190 -5.22 -1.39 -18.02
C ASN A 190 -4.04 -0.94 -17.16
N LEU A 191 -3.07 -1.84 -16.86
CA LEU A 191 -1.83 -1.45 -16.16
C LEU A 191 -1.11 -0.31 -16.86
N LEU A 192 -1.03 -0.34 -18.18
CA LEU A 192 -0.39 0.71 -18.96
C LEU A 192 -1.17 2.04 -18.90
N GLY A 193 -2.49 1.99 -18.77
CA GLY A 193 -3.35 3.16 -18.59
C GLY A 193 -3.29 3.73 -17.17
N ASP A 194 -3.30 2.86 -16.15
CA ASP A 194 -3.33 3.26 -14.74
C ASP A 194 -1.95 3.73 -14.22
N TYR A 195 -0.85 3.23 -14.84
CA TYR A 195 0.54 3.54 -14.47
C TYR A 195 1.37 3.94 -15.70
N PRO A 196 1.03 5.06 -16.36
CA PRO A 196 1.71 5.49 -17.59
C PRO A 196 3.19 5.83 -17.37
N GLU A 197 3.57 6.18 -16.14
CA GLU A 197 4.94 6.46 -15.72
C GLU A 197 5.77 5.21 -15.41
N SER A 198 5.17 4.00 -15.46
CA SER A 198 5.85 2.76 -15.12
C SER A 198 7.01 2.47 -16.08
N GLN A 199 8.15 2.13 -15.53
CA GLN A 199 9.32 1.67 -16.31
C GLN A 199 9.10 0.29 -16.95
N SER A 200 8.00 -0.40 -16.60
CA SER A 200 7.63 -1.71 -17.15
C SER A 200 6.51 -1.63 -18.19
N GLY A 201 6.20 -0.43 -18.69
CA GLY A 201 5.11 -0.22 -19.65
C GLY A 201 5.26 -1.05 -20.92
N ASP A 202 6.48 -1.20 -21.46
CA ASP A 202 6.77 -2.04 -22.62
C ASP A 202 6.53 -3.54 -22.30
N LEU A 203 6.91 -4.00 -21.12
CA LEU A 203 6.62 -5.36 -20.68
C LEU A 203 5.11 -5.64 -20.57
N TYR A 204 4.33 -4.69 -20.04
CA TYR A 204 2.89 -4.84 -19.94
C TYR A 204 2.24 -4.91 -21.32
N LYS A 205 2.71 -4.05 -22.23
CA LYS A 205 2.24 -4.06 -23.62
C LYS A 205 2.58 -5.35 -24.34
N LEU A 206 3.82 -5.85 -24.21
CA LEU A 206 4.20 -7.16 -24.74
C LEU A 206 3.31 -8.29 -24.20
N LYS A 207 3.09 -8.33 -22.88
CA LYS A 207 2.23 -9.35 -22.26
C LYS A 207 0.79 -9.27 -22.77
N SER A 208 0.28 -8.07 -23.08
CA SER A 208 -1.02 -7.89 -23.73
C SER A 208 -1.03 -8.50 -25.13
N VAL A 209 -0.05 -8.19 -25.97
CA VAL A 209 0.12 -8.78 -27.32
C VAL A 209 0.13 -10.31 -27.27
N ILE A 210 0.99 -10.88 -26.40
CA ILE A 210 1.10 -12.34 -26.22
C ILE A 210 -0.25 -12.94 -25.79
N SER A 211 -0.95 -12.28 -24.87
CA SER A 211 -2.22 -12.76 -24.36
C SER A 211 -3.30 -12.74 -25.44
N TYR A 212 -3.39 -11.68 -26.26
CA TYR A 212 -4.30 -11.63 -27.41
C TYR A 212 -3.97 -12.70 -28.44
N TYR A 213 -2.69 -12.97 -28.73
CA TYR A 213 -2.27 -14.04 -29.62
C TYR A 213 -2.76 -15.41 -29.11
N LYS A 214 -2.54 -15.73 -27.83
CA LYS A 214 -3.02 -16.97 -27.25
C LYS A 214 -4.54 -17.06 -27.26
N TYR A 215 -5.22 -15.97 -27.00
CA TYR A 215 -6.69 -15.90 -27.11
C TYR A 215 -7.17 -16.17 -28.53
N ALA A 216 -6.54 -15.59 -29.56
CA ALA A 216 -6.85 -15.83 -30.97
C ALA A 216 -6.64 -17.31 -31.32
N LYS A 217 -5.49 -17.87 -30.93
CA LYS A 217 -5.11 -19.25 -31.26
C LYS A 217 -6.07 -20.30 -30.68
N LEU A 218 -6.65 -20.06 -29.51
CA LEU A 218 -7.60 -20.95 -28.85
C LEU A 218 -9.07 -20.68 -29.21
N SER A 219 -9.31 -19.79 -30.16
CA SER A 219 -10.65 -19.42 -30.57
C SER A 219 -11.20 -20.36 -31.64
N ILE A 220 -12.53 -20.40 -31.80
CA ILE A 220 -13.15 -21.05 -32.94
C ILE A 220 -12.71 -20.37 -34.24
N ILE A 221 -12.63 -21.13 -35.32
CA ILE A 221 -12.04 -20.69 -36.60
C ILE A 221 -12.67 -19.41 -37.14
N ASP A 222 -14.00 -19.27 -37.03
CA ASP A 222 -14.75 -18.11 -37.49
C ASP A 222 -14.40 -16.80 -36.76
N LYS A 223 -13.76 -16.89 -35.59
CA LYS A 223 -13.35 -15.76 -34.78
C LYS A 223 -11.84 -15.53 -34.76
N GLN A 224 -11.06 -16.44 -35.36
CA GLN A 224 -9.60 -16.36 -35.30
C GLN A 224 -9.08 -15.17 -36.10
N THR A 225 -9.57 -14.91 -37.30
CA THR A 225 -9.11 -13.81 -38.16
C THR A 225 -9.24 -12.48 -37.43
N GLU A 226 -10.45 -12.14 -36.97
CA GLU A 226 -10.72 -10.91 -36.18
C GLU A 226 -9.78 -10.75 -34.98
N ARG A 227 -9.51 -11.87 -34.30
CA ARG A 227 -8.68 -11.86 -33.09
C ARG A 227 -7.20 -11.77 -33.38
N PHE A 228 -6.70 -12.33 -34.48
CA PHE A 228 -5.33 -12.13 -34.92
C PHE A 228 -5.12 -10.70 -35.45
N GLU A 229 -6.09 -10.08 -36.12
CA GLU A 229 -6.04 -8.66 -36.49
C GLU A 229 -5.91 -7.77 -35.23
N LYS A 230 -6.58 -8.12 -34.13
CA LYS A 230 -6.37 -7.43 -32.85
C LYS A 230 -4.93 -7.52 -32.36
N VAL A 231 -4.24 -8.66 -32.54
CA VAL A 231 -2.82 -8.81 -32.18
C VAL A 231 -1.95 -7.87 -33.02
N VAL A 232 -2.22 -7.78 -34.33
CA VAL A 232 -1.51 -6.86 -35.24
C VAL A 232 -1.67 -5.40 -34.77
N THR A 233 -2.90 -4.99 -34.43
CA THR A 233 -3.18 -3.64 -33.88
C THR A 233 -2.42 -3.39 -32.58
N GLU A 234 -2.42 -4.37 -31.68
CA GLU A 234 -1.70 -4.25 -30.39
C GLU A 234 -0.18 -4.18 -30.56
N TYR A 235 0.36 -4.88 -31.56
CA TYR A 235 1.77 -4.76 -31.93
C TYR A 235 2.10 -3.38 -32.49
N GLN A 236 1.26 -2.83 -33.39
CA GLN A 236 1.47 -1.48 -33.92
C GLN A 236 1.52 -0.44 -32.82
N ASP A 237 0.57 -0.50 -31.87
CA ASP A 237 0.58 0.38 -30.69
C ASP A 237 1.81 0.15 -29.80
N PHE A 238 2.34 -1.11 -29.73
CA PHE A 238 3.61 -1.37 -29.06
C PHE A 238 4.78 -0.67 -29.76
N ALA A 239 4.88 -0.82 -31.08
CA ALA A 239 5.98 -0.24 -31.87
C ALA A 239 5.97 1.29 -31.82
N ASP A 240 4.79 1.90 -31.83
CA ASP A 240 4.62 3.35 -31.76
C ASP A 240 5.00 3.92 -30.38
N ARG A 241 4.59 3.24 -29.32
CA ARG A 241 4.86 3.72 -27.93
C ARG A 241 6.26 3.39 -27.45
N PHE A 242 6.82 2.26 -27.88
CA PHE A 242 8.09 1.73 -27.35
C PHE A 242 9.09 1.38 -28.46
N PRO A 243 9.40 2.30 -29.41
CA PRO A 243 10.24 2.01 -30.56
C PRO A 243 11.69 1.61 -30.22
N GLN A 244 12.15 1.96 -29.00
CA GLN A 244 13.50 1.64 -28.52
C GLN A 244 13.52 0.46 -27.53
N SER A 245 12.36 -0.20 -27.30
CA SER A 245 12.30 -1.34 -26.38
C SER A 245 13.08 -2.54 -26.92
N LYS A 246 13.83 -3.18 -26.05
CA LYS A 246 14.49 -4.46 -26.33
C LYS A 246 13.49 -5.59 -26.61
N LEU A 247 12.22 -5.40 -26.21
CA LEU A 247 11.14 -6.35 -26.39
C LEU A 247 10.43 -6.23 -27.75
N LEU A 248 10.77 -5.19 -28.54
CA LEU A 248 10.13 -4.92 -29.85
C LEU A 248 10.22 -6.13 -30.79
N LYS A 249 11.40 -6.77 -30.87
CA LYS A 249 11.63 -7.94 -31.72
C LYS A 249 10.74 -9.15 -31.31
N GLU A 250 10.51 -9.33 -30.01
CA GLU A 250 9.61 -10.38 -29.54
C GLU A 250 8.16 -10.08 -29.91
N ALA A 251 7.71 -8.83 -29.72
CA ALA A 251 6.39 -8.39 -30.14
C ALA A 251 6.17 -8.56 -31.66
N GLU A 252 7.17 -8.20 -32.49
CA GLU A 252 7.16 -8.41 -33.94
C GLU A 252 7.01 -9.89 -34.32
N GLY A 253 7.63 -10.78 -33.56
CA GLY A 253 7.45 -12.23 -33.73
C GLY A 253 5.98 -12.66 -33.64
N TYR A 254 5.22 -12.16 -32.65
CA TYR A 254 3.79 -12.44 -32.50
C TYR A 254 2.95 -11.77 -33.61
N ASN A 255 3.34 -10.60 -34.07
CA ASN A 255 2.71 -9.95 -35.23
C ASN A 255 2.84 -10.83 -36.49
N ASN A 256 4.08 -11.28 -36.81
CA ASN A 256 4.34 -12.10 -37.98
C ASN A 256 3.60 -13.47 -37.93
N LEU A 257 3.57 -14.09 -36.73
CA LEU A 257 2.77 -15.31 -36.51
C LEU A 257 1.29 -15.05 -36.76
N SER A 258 0.77 -13.89 -36.32
CA SER A 258 -0.65 -13.55 -36.51
C SER A 258 -0.97 -13.34 -37.98
N LEU A 259 -0.15 -12.60 -38.72
CA LEU A 259 -0.31 -12.38 -40.14
C LEU A 259 -0.29 -13.70 -40.93
N ASN A 260 0.59 -14.63 -40.57
CA ASN A 260 0.64 -15.96 -41.20
C ASN A 260 -0.62 -16.77 -40.92
N ASN A 261 -1.11 -16.79 -39.66
CA ASN A 261 -2.37 -17.48 -39.33
C ASN A 261 -3.55 -16.88 -40.11
N ILE A 262 -3.64 -15.57 -40.26
CA ILE A 262 -4.69 -14.90 -41.06
C ILE A 262 -4.65 -15.40 -42.52
N LYS A 263 -3.46 -15.43 -43.15
CA LYS A 263 -3.28 -15.91 -44.51
C LYS A 263 -3.68 -17.38 -44.68
N GLU A 264 -3.28 -18.24 -43.76
CA GLU A 264 -3.67 -19.64 -43.74
C GLU A 264 -5.18 -19.83 -43.66
N ILE A 265 -5.87 -19.14 -42.77
CA ILE A 265 -7.32 -19.19 -42.61
C ILE A 265 -8.03 -18.74 -43.91
N GLN A 266 -7.60 -17.62 -44.49
CA GLN A 266 -8.17 -17.09 -45.73
C GLN A 266 -7.98 -18.08 -46.88
N TYR A 267 -6.80 -18.71 -46.99
CA TYR A 267 -6.52 -19.70 -48.02
C TYR A 267 -7.40 -20.95 -47.90
N GLU A 268 -7.61 -21.46 -46.68
CA GLU A 268 -8.51 -22.60 -46.46
C GLU A 268 -9.98 -22.27 -46.77
N GLN A 269 -10.42 -21.03 -46.48
CA GLN A 269 -11.76 -20.57 -46.81
C GLN A 269 -12.00 -20.47 -48.35
N THR A 270 -10.94 -20.15 -49.14
CA THR A 270 -11.05 -20.13 -50.61
C THR A 270 -11.09 -21.51 -51.22
N LYS A 271 -10.55 -22.54 -50.56
CA LYS A 271 -10.57 -23.93 -51.03
C LYS A 271 -11.86 -24.66 -50.76
N THR A 272 -12.64 -24.24 -49.73
CA THR A 272 -13.89 -24.89 -49.38
C THR A 272 -15.02 -24.12 -50.10
N PRO A 273 -15.56 -24.63 -51.22
CA PRO A 273 -16.71 -24.00 -51.89
C PRO A 273 -17.88 -24.02 -50.91
N THR A 274 -18.47 -22.87 -50.66
CA THR A 274 -19.69 -22.74 -49.89
C THR A 274 -20.78 -23.59 -50.54
N GLN A 275 -21.01 -24.80 -50.02
CA GLN A 275 -22.27 -25.49 -50.32
C GLN A 275 -23.38 -24.67 -49.66
N ARG A 276 -24.07 -23.89 -50.47
CA ARG A 276 -25.37 -23.25 -50.14
C ARG A 276 -26.48 -24.26 -50.38
#